data_a7309dbe17834019f0dcd487f2805fc1
#
_entry.id   a7309dbe17834019f0dcd487f2805fc1
#
_cell.length_a   1.000
_cell.length_b   1.000
_cell.length_c   1.000
_cell.angle_alpha   90.00
_cell.angle_beta   90.00
_cell.angle_gamma   90.00
#
_symmetry.space_group_name_H-M   'P 1'
#
loop_
_entity.id
_entity.type
_entity.pdbx_description
1 polymer ?
#
loop_
_entity_poly.entity_id
_entity_poly.type
_entity_poly.pdbx_seq_one_letter_code
_entity_poly.pdbx_strand_id
1 'polypeptide(L)'
;MAHPKFITCGQSDELSRAVTQLQQLSWQSVQSQADILLLPVPSFNDSGSVKGGGDLPSALNALKEDAWIVGGNLQHPTLAGRKILDFLKDPVYVAKNAQITAHCAIRLAMEKLPCTLSGLPCLVIGW
;
A
#
# COMPACT_ATOMS: atom_id res chain seq x y z
N MET A 1 -22.75 10.91 -11.25
CA MET A 1 -22.01 9.65 -11.32
C MET A 1 -21.96 8.98 -9.95
N ALA A 2 -22.15 7.68 -9.91
CA ALA A 2 -21.97 6.93 -8.68
C ALA A 2 -20.48 6.92 -8.29
N HIS A 3 -20.20 7.13 -7.00
CA HIS A 3 -18.86 7.02 -6.49
C HIS A 3 -18.40 5.56 -6.37
N PRO A 4 -17.12 5.27 -6.57
CA PRO A 4 -16.61 3.90 -6.44
C PRO A 4 -16.87 3.33 -5.05
N LYS A 5 -17.15 2.05 -5.02
CA LYS A 5 -17.33 1.27 -3.79
C LYS A 5 -16.09 0.43 -3.55
N PHE A 6 -15.56 0.46 -2.34
CA PHE A 6 -14.36 -0.26 -2.01
C PHE A 6 -14.52 -1.12 -0.76
N ILE A 7 -13.67 -2.12 -0.67
CA ILE A 7 -13.47 -2.97 0.51
C ILE A 7 -11.98 -3.03 0.81
N THR A 8 -11.62 -3.23 2.05
CA THR A 8 -10.21 -3.40 2.47
C THR A 8 -9.98 -4.81 2.98
N CYS A 9 -8.77 -5.31 2.80
CA CYS A 9 -8.28 -6.53 3.43
C CYS A 9 -6.86 -6.26 3.91
N GLY A 10 -6.54 -6.68 5.12
CA GLY A 10 -5.28 -6.34 5.75
C GLY A 10 -5.33 -5.04 6.53
N GLN A 11 -4.18 -4.67 7.11
CA GLN A 11 -4.10 -3.51 7.97
C GLN A 11 -2.71 -2.88 7.93
N SER A 12 -2.66 -1.56 7.80
CA SER A 12 -1.47 -0.73 8.00
C SER A 12 -1.91 0.71 8.26
N ASP A 13 -1.02 1.51 8.81
CA ASP A 13 -1.31 2.94 9.05
C ASP A 13 -1.57 3.68 7.74
N GLU A 14 -0.80 3.36 6.70
CA GLU A 14 -0.95 3.94 5.38
C GLU A 14 -2.30 3.61 4.75
N LEU A 15 -2.73 2.36 4.89
CA LEU A 15 -4.05 1.92 4.40
C LEU A 15 -5.17 2.66 5.13
N SER A 16 -5.08 2.80 6.44
CA SER A 16 -6.05 3.54 7.25
C SER A 16 -6.17 5.00 6.83
N ARG A 17 -5.03 5.64 6.56
CA ARG A 17 -5.02 7.03 6.06
C ARG A 17 -5.63 7.14 4.67
N ALA A 18 -5.32 6.19 3.78
CA ALA A 18 -5.90 6.14 2.44
C ALA A 18 -7.42 6.00 2.49
N VAL A 19 -7.93 5.13 3.34
CA VAL A 19 -9.39 4.94 3.55
C VAL A 19 -10.04 6.25 3.97
N THR A 20 -9.45 6.96 4.93
CA THR A 20 -9.97 8.26 5.39
C THR A 20 -10.04 9.26 4.24
N GLN A 21 -8.99 9.34 3.42
CA GLN A 21 -8.97 10.25 2.26
C GLN A 21 -10.00 9.88 1.20
N LEU A 22 -10.16 8.60 0.91
CA LEU A 22 -11.16 8.13 -0.05
C LEU A 22 -12.58 8.44 0.40
N GLN A 23 -12.86 8.29 1.70
CA GLN A 23 -14.16 8.67 2.27
C GLN A 23 -14.42 10.17 2.16
N GLN A 24 -13.39 11.00 2.32
CA GLN A 24 -13.50 12.45 2.08
C GLN A 24 -13.82 12.78 0.61
N LEU A 25 -13.41 11.93 -0.32
CA LEU A 25 -13.74 12.02 -1.74
C LEU A 25 -15.09 11.36 -2.08
N SER A 26 -15.87 11.02 -1.08
CA SER A 26 -17.19 10.38 -1.20
C SER A 26 -17.17 8.95 -1.74
N TRP A 27 -16.02 8.27 -1.69
CA TRP A 27 -15.98 6.84 -1.95
C TRP A 27 -16.63 6.08 -0.81
N GLN A 28 -17.30 4.99 -1.13
CA GLN A 28 -18.09 4.24 -0.15
C GLN A 28 -17.40 2.93 0.24
N SER A 29 -17.17 2.75 1.55
CA SER A 29 -16.77 1.46 2.10
C SER A 29 -18.00 0.54 2.18
N VAL A 30 -17.91 -0.64 1.60
CA VAL A 30 -19.03 -1.61 1.52
C VAL A 30 -18.60 -2.98 2.01
N GLN A 31 -19.58 -3.86 2.24
CA GLN A 31 -19.34 -5.24 2.68
C GLN A 31 -19.41 -6.25 1.51
N SER A 32 -20.01 -5.84 0.39
CA SER A 32 -20.16 -6.70 -0.78
C SER A 32 -20.35 -5.85 -2.04
N GLN A 33 -20.20 -6.49 -3.20
CA GLN A 33 -20.34 -5.82 -4.51
C GLN A 33 -19.44 -4.59 -4.65
N ALA A 34 -18.20 -4.71 -4.18
CA ALA A 34 -17.21 -3.65 -4.30
C ALA A 34 -16.60 -3.60 -5.71
N ASP A 35 -16.27 -2.40 -6.12
CA ASP A 35 -15.58 -2.12 -7.38
C ASP A 35 -14.06 -2.28 -7.24
N ILE A 36 -13.55 -2.12 -6.01
CA ILE A 36 -12.12 -2.08 -5.72
C ILE A 36 -11.84 -2.78 -4.39
N LEU A 37 -10.80 -3.61 -4.38
CA LEU A 37 -10.18 -4.14 -3.15
C LEU A 37 -8.88 -3.38 -2.89
N LEU A 38 -8.76 -2.79 -1.72
CA LEU A 38 -7.54 -2.11 -1.26
C LEU A 38 -6.77 -3.02 -0.31
N LEU A 39 -5.50 -3.25 -0.63
CA LEU A 39 -4.55 -4.01 0.19
C LEU A 39 -3.44 -3.09 0.69
N PRO A 40 -2.79 -3.42 1.82
CA PRO A 40 -1.58 -2.71 2.26
C PRO A 40 -0.46 -2.78 1.21
N VAL A 41 0.52 -1.90 1.31
CA VAL A 41 1.70 -1.90 0.44
C VAL A 41 2.96 -2.07 1.32
N PRO A 42 3.74 -3.16 1.20
CA PRO A 42 3.46 -4.37 0.41
C PRO A 42 2.25 -5.14 0.94
N SER A 43 1.56 -5.86 0.05
CA SER A 43 0.28 -6.51 0.40
C SER A 43 0.45 -7.79 1.20
N PHE A 44 1.55 -8.53 0.98
CA PHE A 44 1.76 -9.85 1.55
C PHE A 44 3.04 -9.91 2.38
N ASN A 45 3.00 -10.72 3.45
CA ASN A 45 4.17 -11.10 4.23
C ASN A 45 4.98 -12.18 3.48
N ASP A 46 6.17 -12.49 3.99
CA ASP A 46 7.02 -13.56 3.45
C ASP A 46 6.34 -14.94 3.47
N SER A 47 5.41 -15.14 4.40
CA SER A 47 4.58 -16.35 4.48
C SER A 47 3.46 -16.43 3.43
N GLY A 48 3.24 -15.39 2.64
CA GLY A 48 2.14 -15.28 1.68
C GLY A 48 0.81 -14.83 2.28
N SER A 49 0.78 -14.51 3.57
CA SER A 49 -0.40 -13.95 4.24
C SER A 49 -0.54 -12.46 3.97
N VAL A 50 -1.76 -11.94 4.00
CA VAL A 50 -2.02 -10.50 3.87
C VAL A 50 -1.41 -9.76 5.06
N LYS A 51 -0.71 -8.68 4.80
CA LYS A 51 -0.10 -7.84 5.83
C LYS A 51 -1.17 -7.29 6.77
N GLY A 52 -0.94 -7.45 8.09
CA GLY A 52 -1.88 -7.02 9.11
C GLY A 52 -3.06 -7.96 9.31
N GLY A 53 -3.07 -9.13 8.67
CA GLY A 53 -4.13 -10.12 8.76
C GLY A 53 -5.28 -9.87 7.79
N GLY A 54 -6.29 -10.69 7.84
CA GLY A 54 -7.46 -10.59 7.00
C GLY A 54 -7.71 -11.85 6.18
N ASP A 55 -8.96 -12.02 5.79
CA ASP A 55 -9.41 -13.16 5.00
C ASP A 55 -9.51 -12.75 3.52
N LEU A 56 -8.45 -13.00 2.78
CA LEU A 56 -8.40 -12.66 1.36
C LEU A 56 -9.48 -13.38 0.53
N PRO A 57 -9.73 -14.69 0.69
CA PRO A 57 -10.82 -15.35 -0.04
C PRO A 57 -12.17 -14.69 0.17
N SER A 58 -12.53 -14.34 1.40
CA SER A 58 -13.78 -13.64 1.70
C SER A 58 -13.84 -12.26 1.05
N ALA A 59 -12.74 -11.51 1.08
CA ALA A 59 -12.63 -10.21 0.43
C ALA A 59 -12.82 -10.33 -1.09
N LEU A 60 -12.22 -11.33 -1.71
CA LEU A 60 -12.37 -11.57 -3.16
C LEU A 60 -13.81 -11.93 -3.53
N ASN A 61 -14.50 -12.69 -2.70
CA ASN A 61 -15.91 -13.04 -2.92
C ASN A 61 -16.84 -11.83 -2.80
N ALA A 62 -16.44 -10.81 -2.09
CA ALA A 62 -17.20 -9.57 -1.93
C ALA A 62 -17.02 -8.59 -3.10
N LEU A 63 -16.17 -8.91 -4.07
CA LEU A 63 -15.91 -8.07 -5.23
C LEU A 63 -16.88 -8.37 -6.37
N LYS A 64 -17.14 -7.36 -7.19
CA LYS A 64 -17.75 -7.55 -8.51
C LYS A 64 -16.79 -8.32 -9.43
N GLU A 65 -17.34 -8.91 -10.47
CA GLU A 65 -16.56 -9.73 -11.43
C GLU A 65 -15.42 -8.94 -12.09
N ASP A 66 -15.66 -7.68 -12.42
CA ASP A 66 -14.72 -6.78 -13.09
C ASP A 66 -13.96 -5.85 -12.13
N ALA A 67 -13.97 -6.13 -10.83
CA ALA A 67 -13.34 -5.29 -9.83
C ALA A 67 -11.81 -5.26 -9.94
N TRP A 68 -11.23 -4.15 -9.49
CA TRP A 68 -9.79 -3.97 -9.41
C TRP A 68 -9.25 -4.34 -8.04
N ILE A 69 -8.06 -4.92 -8.02
CA ILE A 69 -7.28 -5.18 -6.80
C ILE A 69 -6.09 -4.24 -6.80
N VAL A 70 -5.94 -3.47 -5.74
CA VAL A 70 -4.96 -2.40 -5.61
C VAL A 70 -4.07 -2.67 -4.40
N GLY A 71 -2.76 -2.64 -4.59
CA GLY A 71 -1.78 -2.90 -3.53
C GLY A 71 -0.35 -2.84 -4.03
N GLY A 72 0.54 -3.57 -3.39
CA GLY A 72 1.94 -3.67 -3.78
C GLY A 72 2.46 -5.10 -3.69
N ASN A 73 3.28 -5.53 -4.66
CA ASN A 73 3.75 -6.91 -4.81
C ASN A 73 2.58 -7.90 -4.94
N LEU A 74 1.73 -7.67 -5.92
CA LEU A 74 0.51 -8.43 -6.14
C LEU A 74 0.73 -9.76 -6.91
N GLN A 75 1.95 -10.29 -6.94
CA GLN A 75 2.26 -11.60 -7.50
C GLN A 75 1.87 -12.69 -6.49
N HIS A 76 0.62 -13.04 -6.47
CA HIS A 76 0.08 -14.06 -5.58
C HIS A 76 -0.86 -14.99 -6.37
N PRO A 77 -0.78 -16.33 -6.16
CA PRO A 77 -1.61 -17.28 -6.93
C PRO A 77 -3.11 -17.02 -6.83
N THR A 78 -3.58 -16.57 -5.67
CA THR A 78 -5.00 -16.26 -5.42
C THR A 78 -5.53 -15.11 -6.28
N LEU A 79 -4.64 -14.23 -6.78
CA LEU A 79 -4.98 -13.08 -7.60
C LEU A 79 -4.88 -13.35 -9.11
N ALA A 80 -4.55 -14.56 -9.51
CA ALA A 80 -4.42 -14.92 -10.91
C ALA A 80 -5.71 -14.65 -11.69
N GLY A 81 -5.55 -14.06 -12.88
CA GLY A 81 -6.67 -13.72 -13.76
C GLY A 81 -7.50 -12.50 -13.34
N ARG A 82 -7.14 -11.82 -12.27
CA ARG A 82 -7.82 -10.61 -11.80
C ARG A 82 -7.14 -9.34 -12.30
N LYS A 83 -7.92 -8.25 -12.39
CA LYS A 83 -7.39 -6.92 -12.70
C LYS A 83 -6.64 -6.39 -11.49
N ILE A 84 -5.36 -6.14 -11.64
CA ILE A 84 -4.50 -5.65 -10.55
C ILE A 84 -3.86 -4.32 -10.89
N LEU A 85 -3.70 -3.47 -9.89
CA LEU A 85 -2.89 -2.26 -9.95
C LEU A 85 -1.83 -2.35 -8.84
N ASP A 86 -0.59 -2.58 -9.24
CA ASP A 86 0.53 -2.76 -8.32
C ASP A 86 1.35 -1.48 -8.24
N PHE A 87 1.24 -0.78 -7.11
CA PHE A 87 1.96 0.48 -6.88
C PHE A 87 3.47 0.32 -6.88
N LEU A 88 3.99 -0.85 -6.47
CA LEU A 88 5.43 -1.08 -6.44
C LEU A 88 6.03 -1.32 -7.82
N LYS A 89 5.21 -1.44 -8.85
CA LYS A 89 5.62 -1.46 -10.26
C LYS A 89 5.47 -0.11 -10.94
N ASP A 90 4.88 0.88 -10.27
CA ASP A 90 4.78 2.24 -10.79
C ASP A 90 6.06 3.02 -10.45
N PRO A 91 6.89 3.40 -11.44
CA PRO A 91 8.15 4.08 -11.19
C PRO A 91 7.98 5.45 -10.52
N VAL A 92 6.87 6.14 -10.77
CA VAL A 92 6.58 7.43 -10.13
C VAL A 92 6.28 7.24 -8.64
N TYR A 93 5.46 6.27 -8.31
CA TYR A 93 5.17 5.92 -6.92
C TYR A 93 6.44 5.52 -6.16
N VAL A 94 7.23 4.62 -6.75
CA VAL A 94 8.48 4.13 -6.14
C VAL A 94 9.47 5.28 -5.91
N ALA A 95 9.63 6.17 -6.89
CA ALA A 95 10.53 7.32 -6.76
C ALA A 95 10.07 8.29 -5.66
N LYS A 96 8.78 8.61 -5.58
CA LYS A 96 8.23 9.47 -4.53
C LYS A 96 8.36 8.84 -3.15
N ASN A 97 8.09 7.55 -3.03
CA ASN A 97 8.23 6.83 -1.78
C ASN A 97 9.70 6.79 -1.31
N ALA A 98 10.64 6.56 -2.22
CA ALA A 98 12.06 6.60 -1.93
C ALA A 98 12.51 7.99 -1.46
N GLN A 99 12.00 9.06 -2.06
CA GLN A 99 12.29 10.42 -1.64
C GLN A 99 11.83 10.69 -0.19
N ILE A 100 10.62 10.27 0.16
CA ILE A 100 10.10 10.39 1.52
C ILE A 100 10.97 9.61 2.51
N THR A 101 11.35 8.39 2.16
CA THR A 101 12.23 7.54 2.99
C THR A 101 13.59 8.20 3.19
N ALA A 102 14.18 8.78 2.15
CA ALA A 102 15.45 9.49 2.24
C ALA A 102 15.36 10.71 3.18
N HIS A 103 14.29 11.50 3.08
CA HIS A 103 14.07 12.63 3.98
C HIS A 103 13.94 12.17 5.43
N CYS A 104 13.20 11.10 5.70
CA CYS A 104 13.08 10.53 7.03
C CYS A 104 14.42 10.04 7.58
N ALA A 105 15.23 9.37 6.77
CA ALA A 105 16.56 8.90 7.15
C ALA A 105 17.48 10.06 7.52
N ILE A 106 17.50 11.12 6.71
CA ILE A 106 18.30 12.34 6.98
C ILE A 106 17.85 12.97 8.30
N ARG A 107 16.54 13.13 8.49
CA ARG A 107 15.99 13.69 9.72
C ARG A 107 16.42 12.90 10.96
N LEU A 108 16.29 11.57 10.92
CA LEU A 108 16.68 10.71 12.02
C LEU A 108 18.20 10.79 12.29
N ALA A 109 19.01 10.85 11.24
CA ALA A 109 20.45 11.03 11.40
C ALA A 109 20.79 12.36 12.08
N MET A 110 20.15 13.46 11.66
CA MET A 110 20.34 14.77 12.28
C MET A 110 19.93 14.81 13.76
N GLU A 111 18.86 14.09 14.12
CA GLU A 111 18.41 14.00 15.52
C GLU A 111 19.35 13.18 16.40
N LYS A 112 20.06 12.20 15.83
CA LYS A 112 20.90 11.25 16.58
C LYS A 112 22.38 11.62 16.61
N LEU A 113 22.86 12.40 15.65
CA LEU A 113 24.27 12.76 15.54
C LEU A 113 24.58 14.04 16.31
N PRO A 114 25.75 14.12 17.00
CA PRO A 114 26.15 15.32 17.71
C PRO A 114 26.76 16.41 16.82
N CYS A 115 26.75 16.22 15.50
CA CYS A 115 27.36 17.10 14.52
C CYS A 115 26.50 17.21 13.26
N THR A 116 26.83 18.16 12.40
CA THR A 116 26.15 18.32 11.12
C THR A 116 26.49 17.18 10.15
N LEU A 117 25.60 16.88 9.23
CA LEU A 117 25.83 15.87 8.19
C LEU A 117 26.80 16.37 7.10
N SER A 118 26.96 17.68 6.96
CA SER A 118 27.83 18.26 5.94
C SER A 118 29.28 17.81 6.11
N GLY A 119 29.83 17.21 5.07
CA GLY A 119 31.21 16.72 5.06
C GLY A 119 31.44 15.40 5.78
N LEU A 120 30.43 14.77 6.38
CA LEU A 120 30.58 13.46 6.99
C LEU A 120 30.59 12.34 5.95
N PRO A 121 31.54 11.40 6.05
CA PRO A 121 31.45 10.17 5.27
C PRO A 121 30.21 9.38 5.66
N CYS A 122 29.41 8.99 4.68
CA CYS A 122 28.20 8.22 4.89
C CYS A 122 28.21 6.96 4.04
N LEU A 123 27.77 5.85 4.61
CA LEU A 123 27.53 4.61 3.89
C LEU A 123 26.04 4.27 3.96
N VAL A 124 25.41 4.12 2.81
CA VAL A 124 24.03 3.64 2.71
C VAL A 124 24.07 2.18 2.28
N ILE A 125 23.56 1.32 3.16
CA ILE A 125 23.40 -0.11 2.86
C ILE A 125 21.95 -0.31 2.47
N GLY A 126 21.73 -0.60 1.20
CA GLY A 126 20.40 -0.78 0.64
C GLY A 126 20.40 -1.88 -0.41
N TRP A 127 19.25 -2.10 -1.00
CA TRP A 127 19.05 -3.08 -2.08
C TRP A 127 18.96 -2.39 -3.44
#